data_131c362bfb0d270daa7ad0932f50161e
#
_entry.id   131c362bfb0d270daa7ad0932f50161e
#
_cell.length_a   1.000
_cell.length_b   1.000
_cell.length_c   1.000
_cell.angle_alpha   90.00
_cell.angle_beta   90.00
_cell.angle_gamma   90.00
#
_symmetry.space_group_name_H-M   'P 1'
#
loop_
_entity.id
_entity.type
_entity.pdbx_description
1 polymer ?
#
loop_
_entity_poly.entity_id
_entity_poly.type
_entity_poly.pdbx_seq_one_letter_code
_entity_poly.pdbx_strand_id
1 'polypeptide(L)'
;MKTKYSGLNSTELAISESQERMSVVVEAKDMEEFMGYCREENIEAVHVADVTDTARMRMFNGDRKVVDLKREFIDSAGAKHYAEARIGAVENRDPFAREVAGETLAERFTNNLKDNNVVSQRGLVEMFDATIGRSTVLMPFGGRMQRSETQVSVQKLPTDGYTDTASIMAFGYNPYVASWSPYHGAAYAVVEAAAKVVAAGARYERMRYSYQEYFERMTRNPESWGKPLGALLGALKMQVELGLPSIGGKDSMSGTFQDINVPPMLMAFGITTVDASKVISTDLKGAGHRIYLVRHTPLENRMPDTCLLYTSDAADDSLRV
;
A
#
# COMPACT_ATOMS: atom_id res chain seq x y z
N MET A 1 -3.74 3.90 -34.78
CA MET A 1 -3.34 4.08 -33.37
C MET A 1 -2.87 5.52 -33.18
N LYS A 2 -3.32 6.18 -32.13
CA LYS A 2 -2.75 7.47 -31.71
C LYS A 2 -1.53 7.24 -30.81
N THR A 3 -0.51 8.07 -30.95
CA THR A 3 0.76 7.96 -30.21
C THR A 3 0.88 9.14 -29.25
N LYS A 4 1.21 8.86 -28.00
CA LYS A 4 1.57 9.90 -27.01
C LYS A 4 3.04 10.29 -27.11
N TYR A 5 3.89 9.34 -27.52
CA TYR A 5 5.33 9.51 -27.67
C TYR A 5 5.81 9.08 -29.04
N SER A 6 6.86 9.70 -29.54
CA SER A 6 7.56 9.27 -30.75
C SER A 6 8.54 8.15 -30.44
N GLY A 7 8.87 7.31 -31.44
CA GLY A 7 9.93 6.31 -31.34
C GLY A 7 9.48 4.87 -31.06
N LEU A 8 8.21 4.64 -30.76
CA LEU A 8 7.67 3.27 -30.62
C LEU A 8 7.24 2.70 -31.97
N ASN A 9 7.61 1.46 -32.24
CA ASN A 9 7.07 0.73 -33.39
C ASN A 9 5.65 0.21 -33.13
N SER A 10 5.01 -0.34 -34.16
CA SER A 10 3.60 -0.76 -34.05
C SER A 10 3.34 -1.86 -33.04
N THR A 11 4.29 -2.78 -32.84
CA THR A 11 4.18 -3.85 -31.85
C THR A 11 4.31 -3.29 -30.43
N GLU A 12 5.29 -2.42 -30.22
CA GLU A 12 5.48 -1.73 -28.94
C GLU A 12 4.26 -0.88 -28.57
N LEU A 13 3.68 -0.16 -29.53
CA LEU A 13 2.43 0.60 -29.32
C LEU A 13 1.25 -0.30 -28.94
N ALA A 14 1.14 -1.48 -29.56
CA ALA A 14 0.05 -2.41 -29.30
C ALA A 14 0.09 -3.01 -27.91
N ILE A 15 1.28 -3.17 -27.32
CA ILE A 15 1.50 -3.77 -25.99
C ILE A 15 1.94 -2.76 -24.93
N SER A 16 2.12 -1.48 -25.30
CA SER A 16 2.58 -0.45 -24.35
C SER A 16 1.51 -0.15 -23.29
N GLU A 17 1.95 -0.02 -22.08
CA GLU A 17 1.16 0.51 -20.98
C GLU A 17 1.53 1.98 -20.75
N SER A 18 0.52 2.83 -20.59
CA SER A 18 0.69 4.17 -20.03
C SER A 18 -0.26 4.31 -18.85
N GLN A 19 0.28 4.74 -17.74
CA GLN A 19 -0.48 4.89 -16.49
C GLN A 19 -1.43 6.10 -16.54
N GLU A 20 -2.40 6.12 -15.61
CA GLU A 20 -3.36 7.22 -15.42
C GLU A 20 -4.23 7.50 -16.63
N ARG A 21 -4.57 6.45 -17.40
CA ARG A 21 -5.52 6.54 -18.51
C ARG A 21 -6.75 5.70 -18.23
N MET A 22 -7.88 6.19 -18.69
CA MET A 22 -9.15 5.49 -18.65
C MET A 22 -9.67 5.30 -20.06
N SER A 23 -10.18 4.12 -20.35
CA SER A 23 -10.93 3.83 -21.57
C SER A 23 -12.41 3.83 -21.24
N VAL A 24 -13.18 4.59 -21.97
CA VAL A 24 -14.63 4.72 -21.79
C VAL A 24 -15.31 4.30 -23.08
N VAL A 25 -16.38 3.54 -22.98
CA VAL A 25 -17.25 3.19 -24.13
C VAL A 25 -18.52 3.99 -24.02
N VAL A 26 -18.82 4.78 -25.03
CA VAL A 26 -20.03 5.59 -25.12
C VAL A 26 -20.78 5.27 -26.43
N GLU A 27 -22.09 5.49 -26.44
CA GLU A 27 -22.85 5.38 -27.70
C GLU A 27 -22.43 6.49 -28.69
N ALA A 28 -22.43 6.19 -29.98
CA ALA A 28 -22.00 7.14 -31.00
C ALA A 28 -22.75 8.48 -30.93
N LYS A 29 -24.04 8.45 -30.57
CA LYS A 29 -24.87 9.65 -30.40
C LYS A 29 -24.43 10.56 -29.25
N ASP A 30 -23.82 9.99 -28.21
CA ASP A 30 -23.43 10.68 -26.94
C ASP A 30 -21.96 11.12 -26.97
N MET A 31 -21.21 10.79 -28.05
CA MET A 31 -19.77 11.05 -28.14
C MET A 31 -19.44 12.55 -28.06
N GLU A 32 -20.19 13.40 -28.79
CA GLU A 32 -19.94 14.85 -28.79
C GLU A 32 -20.21 15.49 -27.44
N GLU A 33 -21.28 15.06 -26.76
CA GLU A 33 -21.59 15.52 -25.39
C GLU A 33 -20.50 15.11 -24.41
N PHE A 34 -20.08 13.85 -24.45
CA PHE A 34 -18.98 13.35 -23.61
C PHE A 34 -17.67 14.12 -23.85
N MET A 35 -17.30 14.36 -25.10
CA MET A 35 -16.12 15.17 -25.45
C MET A 35 -16.27 16.62 -25.01
N GLY A 36 -17.51 17.14 -24.95
CA GLY A 36 -17.84 18.44 -24.38
C GLY A 36 -17.45 18.50 -22.89
N TYR A 37 -17.94 17.58 -22.08
CA TYR A 37 -17.60 17.48 -20.66
C TYR A 37 -16.09 17.33 -20.41
N CYS A 38 -15.40 16.52 -21.24
CA CYS A 38 -13.94 16.41 -21.12
C CYS A 38 -13.23 17.76 -21.34
N ARG A 39 -13.70 18.57 -22.31
CA ARG A 39 -13.14 19.90 -22.55
C ARG A 39 -13.42 20.86 -21.39
N GLU A 40 -14.63 20.82 -20.81
CA GLU A 40 -15.00 21.64 -19.65
C GLU A 40 -14.12 21.33 -18.44
N GLU A 41 -13.82 20.05 -18.21
CA GLU A 41 -12.95 19.60 -17.11
C GLU A 41 -11.44 19.67 -17.45
N ASN A 42 -11.08 20.23 -18.60
CA ASN A 42 -9.70 20.32 -19.08
C ASN A 42 -8.99 18.95 -19.18
N ILE A 43 -9.73 17.90 -19.54
CA ILE A 43 -9.23 16.54 -19.73
C ILE A 43 -9.00 16.28 -21.21
N GLU A 44 -7.80 15.80 -21.56
CA GLU A 44 -7.51 15.34 -22.92
C GLU A 44 -8.23 14.00 -23.17
N ALA A 45 -9.18 13.99 -24.08
CA ALA A 45 -9.87 12.79 -24.53
C ALA A 45 -9.74 12.62 -26.04
N VAL A 46 -9.59 11.39 -26.49
CA VAL A 46 -9.46 11.08 -27.92
C VAL A 46 -10.24 9.81 -28.27
N HIS A 47 -10.94 9.83 -29.38
CA HIS A 47 -11.55 8.65 -29.95
C HIS A 47 -10.46 7.71 -30.50
N VAL A 48 -10.37 6.51 -29.98
CA VAL A 48 -9.29 5.56 -30.30
C VAL A 48 -9.75 4.31 -31.04
N ALA A 49 -11.02 3.95 -30.92
CA ALA A 49 -11.55 2.74 -31.51
C ALA A 49 -13.07 2.77 -31.62
N ASP A 50 -13.61 1.99 -32.58
CA ASP A 50 -15.03 1.71 -32.69
C ASP A 50 -15.31 0.26 -32.28
N VAL A 51 -16.40 0.05 -31.56
CA VAL A 51 -16.91 -1.29 -31.24
C VAL A 51 -17.62 -1.84 -32.46
N THR A 52 -17.26 -3.06 -32.89
CA THR A 52 -17.84 -3.72 -34.05
C THR A 52 -18.42 -5.09 -33.69
N ASP A 53 -19.32 -5.59 -34.51
CA ASP A 53 -19.93 -6.92 -34.38
C ASP A 53 -19.10 -8.06 -35.00
N THR A 54 -17.91 -7.74 -35.51
CA THR A 54 -17.05 -8.69 -36.23
C THR A 54 -16.38 -9.74 -35.35
N ALA A 55 -16.53 -9.68 -34.04
CA ALA A 55 -15.87 -10.53 -33.06
C ALA A 55 -14.34 -10.59 -33.24
N ARG A 56 -13.74 -9.48 -33.63
CA ARG A 56 -12.29 -9.36 -33.82
C ARG A 56 -11.76 -8.05 -33.29
N MET A 57 -10.60 -8.13 -32.62
CA MET A 57 -9.78 -6.97 -32.29
C MET A 57 -8.84 -6.68 -33.46
N ARG A 58 -8.92 -5.48 -34.02
CA ARG A 58 -8.05 -5.02 -35.10
C ARG A 58 -7.39 -3.71 -34.74
N MET A 59 -6.09 -3.61 -34.98
CA MET A 59 -5.34 -2.37 -34.82
C MET A 59 -4.66 -2.00 -36.13
N PHE A 60 -4.67 -0.71 -36.48
CA PHE A 60 -4.07 -0.17 -37.65
C PHE A 60 -3.04 0.92 -37.30
N ASN A 61 -1.92 0.92 -38.00
CA ASN A 61 -0.99 2.02 -38.04
C ASN A 61 -0.91 2.58 -39.44
N GLY A 62 -1.56 3.72 -39.67
CA GLY A 62 -1.92 4.15 -41.03
C GLY A 62 -2.79 3.08 -41.67
N ASP A 63 -2.49 2.75 -42.94
CA ASP A 63 -3.24 1.73 -43.71
C ASP A 63 -2.80 0.29 -43.39
N ARG A 64 -1.75 0.13 -42.59
CA ARG A 64 -1.21 -1.20 -42.26
C ARG A 64 -1.93 -1.79 -41.04
N LYS A 65 -2.59 -2.93 -41.26
CA LYS A 65 -3.16 -3.72 -40.16
C LYS A 65 -2.02 -4.43 -39.39
N VAL A 66 -1.88 -4.14 -38.12
CA VAL A 66 -0.78 -4.65 -37.24
C VAL A 66 -1.26 -5.69 -36.23
N VAL A 67 -2.58 -5.67 -35.90
CA VAL A 67 -3.22 -6.69 -35.06
C VAL A 67 -4.52 -7.11 -35.71
N ASP A 68 -4.80 -8.42 -35.77
CA ASP A 68 -6.07 -9.00 -36.18
C ASP A 68 -6.32 -10.31 -35.44
N LEU A 69 -6.91 -10.23 -34.26
CA LEU A 69 -7.14 -11.34 -33.35
C LEU A 69 -8.63 -11.62 -33.20
N LYS A 70 -9.00 -12.90 -33.16
CA LYS A 70 -10.36 -13.31 -32.81
C LYS A 70 -10.65 -12.97 -31.35
N ARG A 71 -11.85 -12.51 -31.04
CA ARG A 71 -12.30 -12.25 -29.66
C ARG A 71 -12.22 -13.50 -28.82
N GLU A 72 -12.62 -14.65 -29.32
CA GLU A 72 -12.50 -15.95 -28.68
C GLU A 72 -11.08 -16.26 -28.20
N PHE A 73 -10.06 -15.92 -29.00
CA PHE A 73 -8.65 -16.11 -28.60
C PHE A 73 -8.26 -15.18 -27.45
N ILE A 74 -8.69 -13.91 -27.51
CA ILE A 74 -8.40 -12.94 -26.44
C ILE A 74 -9.08 -13.35 -25.14
N ASP A 75 -10.34 -13.78 -25.21
CA ASP A 75 -11.13 -14.21 -24.04
C ASP A 75 -10.60 -15.52 -23.41
N SER A 76 -9.81 -16.31 -24.14
CA SER A 76 -9.16 -17.51 -23.58
C SER A 76 -7.96 -17.18 -22.66
N ALA A 77 -7.53 -15.92 -22.60
CA ALA A 77 -6.32 -15.46 -21.90
C ALA A 77 -5.04 -16.25 -22.27
N GLY A 78 -5.03 -16.87 -23.46
CA GLY A 78 -3.92 -17.68 -23.97
C GLY A 78 -3.85 -19.09 -23.39
N ALA A 79 -2.63 -19.66 -23.32
CA ALA A 79 -2.41 -21.00 -22.79
C ALA A 79 -2.54 -21.01 -21.25
N LYS A 80 -3.16 -22.06 -20.73
CA LYS A 80 -3.22 -22.26 -19.27
C LYS A 80 -1.81 -22.49 -18.72
N HIS A 81 -1.46 -21.75 -17.70
CA HIS A 81 -0.23 -21.92 -16.96
C HIS A 81 -0.54 -22.48 -15.57
N TYR A 82 0.28 -23.41 -15.13
CA TYR A 82 0.18 -24.02 -13.82
C TYR A 82 1.43 -23.71 -13.05
N ALA A 83 1.29 -23.29 -11.81
CA ALA A 83 2.38 -23.13 -10.86
C ALA A 83 2.07 -23.93 -9.59
N GLU A 84 3.09 -24.50 -9.00
CA GLU A 84 3.03 -25.11 -7.68
C GLU A 84 3.57 -24.11 -6.68
N ALA A 85 2.90 -23.93 -5.56
CA ALA A 85 3.33 -23.08 -4.47
C ALA A 85 3.55 -23.93 -3.21
N ARG A 86 4.71 -23.74 -2.56
CA ARG A 86 5.06 -24.40 -1.30
C ARG A 86 5.50 -23.34 -0.29
N ILE A 87 4.73 -23.19 0.78
CA ILE A 87 5.13 -22.33 1.89
C ILE A 87 6.26 -23.03 2.64
N GLY A 88 7.42 -22.36 2.74
CA GLY A 88 8.60 -22.86 3.42
C GLY A 88 8.37 -23.02 4.93
N ALA A 89 9.14 -23.92 5.55
CA ALA A 89 9.16 -24.05 6.99
C ALA A 89 9.73 -22.78 7.64
N VAL A 90 9.14 -22.36 8.75
CA VAL A 90 9.58 -21.19 9.51
C VAL A 90 10.68 -21.61 10.48
N GLU A 91 11.79 -20.87 10.48
CA GLU A 91 12.88 -21.08 11.44
C GLU A 91 12.40 -20.93 12.90
N ASN A 92 12.85 -21.85 13.77
CA ASN A 92 12.51 -21.79 15.20
C ASN A 92 13.39 -20.77 15.93
N ARG A 93 13.22 -19.49 15.63
CA ARG A 93 13.84 -18.36 16.33
C ARG A 93 12.80 -17.27 16.63
N ASP A 94 13.08 -16.42 17.58
CA ASP A 94 12.26 -15.24 17.84
C ASP A 94 12.57 -14.16 16.78
N PRO A 95 11.62 -13.80 15.90
CA PRO A 95 11.84 -12.78 14.88
C PRO A 95 12.02 -11.37 15.45
N PHE A 96 11.63 -11.14 16.72
CA PHE A 96 11.75 -9.85 17.40
C PHE A 96 13.03 -9.76 18.24
N ALA A 97 13.70 -10.88 18.50
CA ALA A 97 14.99 -10.89 19.17
C ALA A 97 16.06 -10.34 18.20
N ARG A 98 16.48 -9.12 18.46
CA ARG A 98 17.54 -8.45 17.71
C ARG A 98 18.71 -8.13 18.64
N GLU A 99 19.85 -8.70 18.35
CA GLU A 99 21.09 -8.33 19.00
C GLU A 99 21.66 -7.06 18.35
N VAL A 100 21.90 -6.05 19.17
CA VAL A 100 22.57 -4.82 18.77
C VAL A 100 23.95 -4.79 19.43
N ALA A 101 25.00 -4.67 18.63
CA ALA A 101 26.37 -4.61 19.12
C ALA A 101 26.60 -3.40 20.05
N GLY A 102 27.39 -3.60 21.10
CA GLY A 102 27.78 -2.58 22.07
C GLY A 102 27.89 -3.14 23.49
N GLU A 103 28.88 -2.68 24.24
CA GLU A 103 29.10 -3.07 25.63
C GLU A 103 28.17 -2.30 26.57
N THR A 104 27.96 -1.02 26.30
CA THR A 104 27.09 -0.14 27.07
C THR A 104 25.71 0.06 26.41
N LEU A 105 24.71 0.47 27.22
CA LEU A 105 23.39 0.84 26.69
C LEU A 105 23.47 1.98 25.66
N ALA A 106 24.33 2.97 25.89
CA ALA A 106 24.52 4.11 24.98
C ALA A 106 25.09 3.66 23.63
N GLU A 107 26.05 2.74 23.63
CA GLU A 107 26.61 2.18 22.41
C GLU A 107 25.57 1.37 21.65
N ARG A 108 24.82 0.49 22.31
CA ARG A 108 23.75 -0.27 21.69
C ARG A 108 22.68 0.65 21.11
N PHE A 109 22.28 1.68 21.83
CA PHE A 109 21.33 2.67 21.34
C PHE A 109 21.85 3.37 20.09
N THR A 110 23.10 3.86 20.12
CA THR A 110 23.74 4.53 19.00
C THR A 110 23.87 3.61 17.78
N ASN A 111 24.27 2.36 17.98
CA ASN A 111 24.44 1.39 16.90
C ASN A 111 23.07 0.97 16.31
N ASN A 112 22.03 0.88 17.13
CA ASN A 112 20.68 0.67 16.62
C ASN A 112 20.21 1.81 15.70
N LEU A 113 20.50 3.06 16.07
CA LEU A 113 20.15 4.24 15.26
C LEU A 113 20.94 4.36 13.94
N LYS A 114 22.03 3.61 13.79
CA LYS A 114 22.81 3.54 12.53
C LYS A 114 22.26 2.52 11.53
N ASP A 115 21.34 1.66 11.94
CA ASP A 115 20.71 0.70 11.04
C ASP A 115 19.82 1.41 10.01
N ASN A 116 19.93 1.02 8.74
CA ASN A 116 19.20 1.66 7.64
C ASN A 116 17.66 1.55 7.78
N ASN A 117 17.16 0.58 8.53
CA ASN A 117 15.73 0.43 8.80
C ASN A 117 15.27 1.20 10.07
N VAL A 118 16.19 1.80 10.81
CA VAL A 118 15.93 2.52 12.06
C VAL A 118 16.31 4.00 11.95
N VAL A 119 17.35 4.32 11.17
CA VAL A 119 17.78 5.70 10.96
C VAL A 119 16.64 6.56 10.39
N SER A 120 16.60 7.83 10.78
CA SER A 120 15.59 8.76 10.26
C SER A 120 15.61 8.81 8.73
N GLN A 121 14.46 8.63 8.10
CA GLN A 121 14.26 8.72 6.66
C GLN A 121 13.98 10.15 6.19
N ARG A 122 14.26 11.15 7.01
CA ARG A 122 13.93 12.56 6.75
C ARG A 122 14.43 13.04 5.39
N GLY A 123 15.66 12.70 5.02
CA GLY A 123 16.22 13.10 3.73
C GLY A 123 15.45 12.56 2.54
N LEU A 124 14.91 11.33 2.63
CA LEU A 124 14.04 10.75 1.60
C LEU A 124 12.67 11.41 1.58
N VAL A 125 12.08 11.67 2.75
CA VAL A 125 10.77 12.34 2.86
C VAL A 125 10.81 13.75 2.30
N GLU A 126 11.90 14.51 2.56
CA GLU A 126 12.08 15.88 2.07
C GLU A 126 12.33 15.97 0.55
N MET A 127 12.61 14.85 -0.12
CA MET A 127 12.69 14.79 -1.59
C MET A 127 11.33 14.80 -2.29
N PHE A 128 10.25 14.56 -1.56
CA PHE A 128 8.88 14.49 -2.07
C PHE A 128 8.01 15.59 -1.43
N ASP A 129 6.80 15.74 -1.96
CA ASP A 129 5.83 16.69 -1.42
C ASP A 129 5.44 16.31 0.01
N ALA A 130 5.86 17.13 0.98
CA ALA A 130 5.55 16.93 2.39
C ALA A 130 4.10 17.27 2.71
N THR A 131 3.48 18.15 1.92
CA THR A 131 2.07 18.52 2.04
C THR A 131 1.42 18.55 0.67
N ILE A 132 0.13 18.23 0.62
CA ILE A 132 -0.68 18.38 -0.58
C ILE A 132 -1.71 19.46 -0.31
N GLY A 133 -1.36 20.70 -0.72
CA GLY A 133 -2.22 21.86 -0.52
C GLY A 133 -2.51 22.17 0.96
N ARG A 134 -3.62 22.85 1.19
CA ARG A 134 -4.06 23.33 2.52
C ARG A 134 -4.82 22.31 3.36
N SER A 135 -5.03 21.10 2.88
CA SER A 135 -5.83 20.08 3.57
C SER A 135 -5.05 19.26 4.58
N THR A 136 -3.74 19.39 4.63
CA THR A 136 -2.87 18.61 5.53
C THR A 136 -3.10 18.96 7.00
N VAL A 137 -3.46 17.94 7.80
CA VAL A 137 -3.66 18.05 9.25
C VAL A 137 -2.37 17.73 10.02
N LEU A 138 -1.65 16.69 9.60
CA LEU A 138 -0.36 16.32 10.19
C LEU A 138 0.75 16.38 9.14
N MET A 139 1.84 17.06 9.49
CA MET A 139 3.07 17.04 8.70
C MET A 139 3.82 15.73 8.91
N PRO A 140 4.63 15.26 7.94
CA PRO A 140 5.49 14.08 8.10
C PRO A 140 6.39 14.15 9.34
N PHE A 141 6.82 15.35 9.70
CA PHE A 141 7.52 15.66 10.95
C PHE A 141 6.74 16.71 11.71
N GLY A 142 6.21 16.32 12.87
CA GLY A 142 5.39 17.14 13.75
C GLY A 142 6.16 17.78 14.90
N GLY A 143 5.39 18.36 15.83
CA GLY A 143 5.91 19.12 16.95
C GLY A 143 6.40 20.50 16.57
N ARG A 144 6.63 21.36 17.56
CA ARG A 144 7.08 22.75 17.37
C ARG A 144 8.39 22.86 16.56
N MET A 145 9.27 21.88 16.70
CA MET A 145 10.57 21.84 16.01
C MET A 145 10.56 21.00 14.74
N GLN A 146 9.41 20.44 14.33
CA GLN A 146 9.27 19.56 13.18
C GLN A 146 10.30 18.41 13.16
N ARG A 147 10.44 17.71 14.30
CA ARG A 147 11.39 16.61 14.48
C ARG A 147 10.75 15.30 14.89
N SER A 148 9.47 15.30 15.26
CA SER A 148 8.74 14.10 15.67
C SER A 148 8.13 13.44 14.44
N GLU A 149 8.63 12.29 14.06
CA GLU A 149 8.12 11.53 12.91
C GLU A 149 6.65 11.15 13.12
N THR A 150 5.83 11.41 12.10
CA THR A 150 4.41 11.10 12.11
C THR A 150 4.20 9.75 11.47
N GLN A 151 3.44 8.87 12.12
CA GLN A 151 3.20 7.51 11.67
C GLN A 151 1.93 7.34 10.82
N VAL A 152 1.20 8.44 10.59
CA VAL A 152 -0.04 8.48 9.81
C VAL A 152 -0.06 9.69 8.88
N SER A 153 -0.78 9.58 7.77
CA SER A 153 -1.12 10.71 6.92
C SER A 153 -2.57 11.12 7.18
N VAL A 154 -2.80 12.41 7.49
CA VAL A 154 -4.15 12.93 7.73
C VAL A 154 -4.40 14.14 6.85
N GLN A 155 -5.45 14.05 6.01
CA GLN A 155 -5.83 15.07 5.05
C GLN A 155 -7.31 15.37 5.16
N LYS A 156 -7.71 16.65 5.31
CA LYS A 156 -9.12 17.04 5.22
C LYS A 156 -9.68 16.74 3.84
N LEU A 157 -10.92 16.30 3.78
CA LEU A 157 -11.57 16.02 2.51
C LEU A 157 -11.78 17.33 1.73
N PRO A 158 -11.54 17.34 0.41
CA PRO A 158 -11.82 18.49 -0.43
C PRO A 158 -13.34 18.71 -0.52
N THR A 159 -13.81 19.90 -0.17
CA THR A 159 -15.22 20.30 -0.22
C THR A 159 -15.32 21.78 -0.60
N ASP A 160 -16.49 22.20 -1.09
CA ASP A 160 -16.82 23.60 -1.35
C ASP A 160 -17.06 24.38 -0.05
N GLY A 161 -16.13 24.44 0.84
CA GLY A 161 -16.29 25.11 2.11
C GLY A 161 -15.35 24.53 3.15
N TYR A 162 -15.77 24.57 4.40
CA TYR A 162 -15.03 24.03 5.53
C TYR A 162 -15.56 22.67 5.94
N THR A 163 -14.66 21.75 6.27
CA THR A 163 -14.99 20.47 6.89
C THR A 163 -13.93 20.10 7.92
N ASP A 164 -14.36 19.41 8.99
CA ASP A 164 -13.48 18.73 9.93
C ASP A 164 -13.36 17.22 9.63
N THR A 165 -14.08 16.73 8.62
CA THR A 165 -13.88 15.36 8.15
C THR A 165 -12.56 15.24 7.40
N ALA A 166 -11.73 14.31 7.84
CA ALA A 166 -10.44 14.01 7.23
C ALA A 166 -10.33 12.51 6.91
N SER A 167 -9.54 12.18 5.90
CA SER A 167 -9.02 10.83 5.72
C SER A 167 -7.79 10.64 6.59
N ILE A 168 -7.64 9.45 7.16
CA ILE A 168 -6.45 9.03 7.88
C ILE A 168 -5.96 7.72 7.32
N MET A 169 -4.67 7.63 7.02
CA MET A 169 -4.02 6.45 6.47
C MET A 169 -2.74 6.16 7.22
N ALA A 170 -2.48 4.88 7.46
CA ALA A 170 -1.21 4.38 7.96
C ALA A 170 -0.77 3.15 7.16
N PHE A 171 0.49 2.81 7.24
CA PHE A 171 0.99 1.56 6.69
C PHE A 171 1.64 0.70 7.78
N GLY A 172 1.68 -0.62 7.53
CA GLY A 172 2.42 -1.59 8.32
C GLY A 172 3.32 -2.42 7.42
N TYR A 173 4.56 -2.63 7.84
CA TYR A 173 5.53 -3.51 7.21
C TYR A 173 6.78 -3.65 8.08
N ASN A 174 7.24 -4.88 8.26
CA ASN A 174 8.50 -5.17 8.93
C ASN A 174 9.34 -6.15 8.09
N PRO A 175 10.44 -5.71 7.46
CA PRO A 175 11.24 -6.55 6.57
C PRO A 175 11.90 -7.74 7.28
N TYR A 176 12.22 -7.63 8.57
CA TYR A 176 12.83 -8.72 9.34
C TYR A 176 11.84 -9.85 9.62
N VAL A 177 10.60 -9.49 10.02
CA VAL A 177 9.53 -10.47 10.24
C VAL A 177 9.09 -11.09 8.91
N ALA A 178 8.97 -10.29 7.86
CA ALA A 178 8.61 -10.74 6.53
C ALA A 178 9.65 -11.69 5.92
N SER A 179 10.94 -11.44 6.13
CA SER A 179 12.04 -12.33 5.71
C SER A 179 12.08 -13.64 6.50
N TRP A 180 11.71 -13.59 7.78
CA TRP A 180 11.61 -14.78 8.61
C TRP A 180 10.41 -15.65 8.21
N SER A 181 9.26 -15.02 7.97
CA SER A 181 8.02 -15.65 7.54
C SER A 181 7.11 -14.65 6.83
N PRO A 182 6.90 -14.76 5.51
CA PRO A 182 5.98 -13.88 4.78
C PRO A 182 4.56 -13.90 5.36
N TYR A 183 4.11 -15.07 5.84
CA TYR A 183 2.80 -15.23 6.49
C TYR A 183 2.67 -14.35 7.74
N HIS A 184 3.62 -14.43 8.67
CA HIS A 184 3.62 -13.62 9.88
C HIS A 184 3.88 -12.15 9.56
N GLY A 185 4.81 -11.86 8.63
CA GLY A 185 5.10 -10.48 8.20
C GLY A 185 3.86 -9.75 7.71
N ALA A 186 3.05 -10.39 6.88
CA ALA A 186 1.80 -9.83 6.39
C ALA A 186 0.74 -9.69 7.49
N ALA A 187 0.64 -10.68 8.39
CA ALA A 187 -0.26 -10.59 9.55
C ALA A 187 0.07 -9.39 10.44
N TYR A 188 1.36 -9.20 10.77
CA TYR A 188 1.81 -8.04 11.53
C TYR A 188 1.60 -6.73 10.77
N ALA A 189 1.79 -6.70 9.45
CA ALA A 189 1.57 -5.51 8.64
C ALA A 189 0.11 -5.01 8.74
N VAL A 190 -0.86 -5.92 8.69
CA VAL A 190 -2.29 -5.60 8.84
C VAL A 190 -2.59 -5.01 10.21
N VAL A 191 -2.12 -5.66 11.28
CA VAL A 191 -2.37 -5.21 12.66
C VAL A 191 -1.63 -3.89 12.95
N GLU A 192 -0.39 -3.73 12.47
CA GLU A 192 0.40 -2.50 12.65
C GLU A 192 -0.29 -1.30 12.02
N ALA A 193 -0.80 -1.43 10.78
CA ALA A 193 -1.53 -0.34 10.12
C ALA A 193 -2.77 0.07 10.92
N ALA A 194 -3.55 -0.89 11.43
CA ALA A 194 -4.71 -0.61 12.28
C ALA A 194 -4.30 0.06 13.59
N ALA A 195 -3.28 -0.44 14.27
CA ALA A 195 -2.80 0.12 15.53
C ALA A 195 -2.32 1.57 15.40
N LYS A 196 -1.62 1.92 14.31
CA LYS A 196 -1.19 3.30 14.03
C LYS A 196 -2.38 4.24 13.81
N VAL A 197 -3.42 3.80 13.09
CA VAL A 197 -4.64 4.58 12.86
C VAL A 197 -5.38 4.83 14.18
N VAL A 198 -5.51 3.81 15.02
CA VAL A 198 -6.14 3.94 16.34
C VAL A 198 -5.32 4.84 17.27
N ALA A 199 -4.00 4.67 17.32
CA ALA A 199 -3.11 5.51 18.13
C ALA A 199 -3.16 6.99 17.74
N ALA A 200 -3.52 7.30 16.51
CA ALA A 200 -3.70 8.67 16.02
C ALA A 200 -5.13 9.23 16.23
N GLY A 201 -6.00 8.51 16.92
CA GLY A 201 -7.33 8.99 17.35
C GLY A 201 -8.49 8.59 16.44
N ALA A 202 -8.27 7.73 15.45
CA ALA A 202 -9.36 7.24 14.61
C ALA A 202 -9.86 5.85 15.06
N ARG A 203 -11.05 5.51 14.62
CA ARG A 203 -11.66 4.20 14.85
C ARG A 203 -11.31 3.24 13.72
N TYR A 204 -10.99 1.98 14.05
CA TYR A 204 -10.56 1.00 13.05
C TYR A 204 -11.73 0.29 12.34
N GLU A 205 -12.92 0.21 12.92
CA GLU A 205 -14.03 -0.63 12.46
C GLU A 205 -14.54 -0.29 11.06
N ARG A 206 -14.24 0.92 10.59
CA ARG A 206 -14.57 1.37 9.24
C ARG A 206 -13.38 1.38 8.29
N MET A 207 -12.22 0.92 8.73
CA MET A 207 -11.05 0.86 7.88
C MET A 207 -11.26 -0.05 6.66
N ARG A 208 -10.53 0.29 5.61
CA ARG A 208 -10.36 -0.53 4.42
C ARG A 208 -8.88 -0.64 4.14
N TYR A 209 -8.46 -1.82 3.69
CA TYR A 209 -7.07 -2.04 3.33
C TYR A 209 -6.86 -1.93 1.82
N SER A 210 -5.65 -1.52 1.46
CA SER A 210 -5.06 -1.71 0.14
C SER A 210 -3.67 -2.28 0.35
N TYR A 211 -3.27 -3.25 -0.47
CA TYR A 211 -1.98 -3.91 -0.30
C TYR A 211 -1.02 -3.55 -1.42
N GLN A 212 0.25 -3.36 -1.08
CA GLN A 212 1.34 -3.29 -2.01
C GLN A 212 2.23 -4.51 -1.80
N GLU A 213 2.38 -5.32 -2.83
CA GLU A 213 3.23 -6.50 -2.80
C GLU A 213 4.44 -6.33 -3.70
N TYR A 214 5.60 -6.80 -3.20
CA TYR A 214 6.83 -6.83 -3.98
C TYR A 214 7.67 -8.03 -3.56
N PHE A 215 7.86 -8.95 -4.50
CA PHE A 215 8.58 -10.19 -4.28
C PHE A 215 9.71 -10.35 -5.29
N GLU A 216 10.62 -11.26 -5.00
CA GLU A 216 11.66 -11.70 -5.94
C GLU A 216 11.04 -12.22 -7.25
N ARG A 217 11.87 -12.34 -8.28
CA ARG A 217 11.41 -12.94 -9.55
C ARG A 217 10.93 -14.37 -9.32
N MET A 218 9.71 -14.65 -9.77
CA MET A 218 9.14 -15.98 -9.73
C MET A 218 9.90 -16.94 -10.64
N THR A 219 10.21 -18.12 -10.14
CA THR A 219 10.92 -19.18 -10.83
C THR A 219 10.05 -20.43 -10.91
N ARG A 220 10.61 -21.54 -11.41
CA ARG A 220 9.96 -22.87 -11.36
C ARG A 220 10.06 -23.51 -9.97
N ASN A 221 10.81 -22.92 -9.03
CA ASN A 221 10.86 -23.40 -7.66
C ASN A 221 9.53 -23.10 -6.95
N PRO A 222 8.80 -24.12 -6.46
CA PRO A 222 7.54 -23.90 -5.74
C PRO A 222 7.64 -22.99 -4.52
N GLU A 223 8.80 -22.89 -3.89
CA GLU A 223 9.00 -22.03 -2.72
C GLU A 223 8.99 -20.53 -3.09
N SER A 224 9.40 -20.17 -4.32
CA SER A 224 9.29 -18.78 -4.76
C SER A 224 7.83 -18.31 -4.81
N TRP A 225 6.90 -19.19 -5.25
CA TRP A 225 5.46 -18.94 -5.24
C TRP A 225 4.83 -19.08 -3.85
N GLY A 226 5.47 -19.82 -2.96
CA GLY A 226 5.05 -19.97 -1.56
C GLY A 226 5.16 -18.69 -0.75
N LYS A 227 6.07 -17.77 -1.10
CA LYS A 227 6.25 -16.48 -0.42
C LYS A 227 5.03 -15.57 -0.56
N PRO A 228 4.58 -15.20 -1.79
CA PRO A 228 3.37 -14.40 -1.95
C PRO A 228 2.12 -15.11 -1.42
N LEU A 229 1.97 -16.43 -1.66
CA LEU A 229 0.86 -17.19 -1.12
C LEU A 229 0.80 -17.12 0.41
N GLY A 230 1.94 -17.31 1.08
CA GLY A 230 2.03 -17.20 2.54
C GLY A 230 1.65 -15.81 3.03
N ALA A 231 2.14 -14.75 2.39
CA ALA A 231 1.82 -13.38 2.74
C ALA A 231 0.31 -13.10 2.60
N LEU A 232 -0.30 -13.48 1.49
CA LEU A 232 -1.74 -13.31 1.27
C LEU A 232 -2.59 -14.06 2.32
N LEU A 233 -2.19 -15.28 2.69
CA LEU A 233 -2.89 -16.05 3.73
C LEU A 233 -2.76 -15.39 5.11
N GLY A 234 -1.60 -14.82 5.45
CA GLY A 234 -1.40 -14.07 6.69
C GLY A 234 -2.25 -12.81 6.76
N ALA A 235 -2.29 -12.04 5.67
CA ALA A 235 -3.14 -10.87 5.56
C ALA A 235 -4.63 -11.22 5.65
N LEU A 236 -5.06 -12.25 4.91
CA LEU A 236 -6.44 -12.74 4.93
C LEU A 236 -6.89 -13.14 6.33
N LYS A 237 -6.03 -13.88 7.07
CA LYS A 237 -6.35 -14.28 8.44
C LYS A 237 -6.65 -13.08 9.31
N MET A 238 -5.81 -12.03 9.29
CA MET A 238 -6.03 -10.82 10.10
C MET A 238 -7.23 -10.01 9.63
N GLN A 239 -7.49 -9.93 8.34
CA GLN A 239 -8.70 -9.28 7.82
C GLN A 239 -9.97 -9.95 8.36
N VAL A 240 -10.01 -11.28 8.37
CA VAL A 240 -11.15 -12.04 8.89
C VAL A 240 -11.30 -11.83 10.39
N GLU A 241 -10.22 -11.87 11.16
CA GLU A 241 -10.26 -11.66 12.62
C GLU A 241 -10.68 -10.25 13.01
N LEU A 242 -10.22 -9.23 12.27
CA LEU A 242 -10.59 -7.84 12.51
C LEU A 242 -11.94 -7.45 11.88
N GLY A 243 -12.50 -8.28 11.01
CA GLY A 243 -13.71 -7.95 10.25
C GLY A 243 -13.50 -6.81 9.23
N LEU A 244 -12.27 -6.62 8.74
CA LEU A 244 -11.89 -5.49 7.88
C LEU A 244 -11.56 -5.98 6.47
N PRO A 245 -12.26 -5.49 5.43
CA PRO A 245 -12.01 -5.87 4.06
C PRO A 245 -10.86 -5.08 3.43
N SER A 246 -10.27 -5.65 2.39
CA SER A 246 -9.42 -4.91 1.44
C SER A 246 -10.20 -4.53 0.19
N ILE A 247 -9.86 -3.38 -0.39
CA ILE A 247 -10.44 -2.89 -1.65
C ILE A 247 -9.68 -3.40 -2.87
N GLY A 248 -8.46 -3.90 -2.67
CA GLY A 248 -7.55 -4.35 -3.71
C GLY A 248 -6.10 -4.11 -3.34
N GLY A 249 -5.27 -4.06 -4.33
CA GLY A 249 -3.84 -3.84 -4.17
C GLY A 249 -3.12 -3.86 -5.50
N LYS A 250 -1.79 -3.88 -5.43
CA LYS A 250 -0.89 -3.98 -6.58
C LYS A 250 0.25 -4.93 -6.20
N ASP A 251 0.55 -5.86 -7.08
CA ASP A 251 1.64 -6.80 -6.91
C ASP A 251 2.75 -6.62 -7.96
N SER A 252 3.94 -7.05 -7.63
CA SER A 252 5.07 -7.15 -8.54
C SER A 252 6.00 -8.28 -8.12
N MET A 253 6.42 -9.08 -9.09
CA MET A 253 7.32 -10.23 -8.92
C MET A 253 8.63 -10.00 -9.68
N SER A 254 9.19 -8.79 -9.59
CA SER A 254 10.39 -8.36 -10.33
C SER A 254 11.57 -7.97 -9.43
N GLY A 255 11.47 -8.24 -8.14
CA GLY A 255 12.41 -7.80 -7.11
C GLY A 255 13.71 -8.61 -7.03
N THR A 256 14.29 -8.95 -8.16
CA THR A 256 15.59 -9.62 -8.26
C THR A 256 16.52 -8.84 -9.17
N PHE A 257 17.71 -8.52 -8.66
CA PHE A 257 18.80 -7.95 -9.43
C PHE A 257 20.06 -8.76 -9.20
N GLN A 258 20.53 -9.44 -10.22
CA GLN A 258 21.61 -10.43 -10.13
C GLN A 258 21.31 -11.49 -9.05
N ASP A 259 22.09 -11.53 -7.99
CA ASP A 259 21.98 -12.42 -6.83
C ASP A 259 21.27 -11.78 -5.62
N ILE A 260 20.84 -10.52 -5.75
CA ILE A 260 20.14 -9.79 -4.70
C ILE A 260 18.62 -9.92 -4.92
N ASN A 261 17.92 -10.37 -3.89
CA ASN A 261 16.49 -10.41 -3.84
C ASN A 261 15.96 -9.39 -2.81
N VAL A 262 14.84 -8.75 -3.14
CA VAL A 262 14.12 -7.93 -2.13
C VAL A 262 13.59 -8.82 -1.02
N PRO A 263 13.51 -8.33 0.23
CA PRO A 263 12.74 -9.01 1.26
C PRO A 263 11.30 -9.23 0.79
N PRO A 264 10.66 -10.37 1.12
CA PRO A 264 9.25 -10.56 0.83
C PRO A 264 8.43 -9.40 1.39
N MET A 265 7.68 -8.71 0.55
CA MET A 265 6.91 -7.56 0.97
C MET A 265 5.43 -7.73 0.68
N LEU A 266 4.61 -7.70 1.71
CA LEU A 266 3.22 -7.30 1.67
C LEU A 266 3.09 -6.16 2.67
N MET A 267 2.96 -4.95 2.15
CA MET A 267 2.72 -3.74 2.91
C MET A 267 1.21 -3.49 2.97
N ALA A 268 0.67 -3.33 4.16
CA ALA A 268 -0.74 -3.04 4.37
C ALA A 268 -0.93 -1.54 4.57
N PHE A 269 -1.74 -0.91 3.71
CA PHE A 269 -2.21 0.47 3.90
C PHE A 269 -3.63 0.41 4.44
N GLY A 270 -3.84 0.91 5.65
CA GLY A 270 -5.16 1.02 6.27
C GLY A 270 -5.66 2.46 6.20
N ILE A 271 -6.85 2.66 5.65
CA ILE A 271 -7.48 3.99 5.50
C ILE A 271 -8.88 4.00 6.12
N THR A 272 -9.21 5.12 6.80
CA THR A 272 -10.55 5.41 7.31
C THR A 272 -10.77 6.92 7.36
N THR A 273 -11.90 7.35 7.90
CA THR A 273 -12.20 8.76 8.17
C THR A 273 -12.04 9.08 9.65
N VAL A 274 -11.70 10.31 9.94
CA VAL A 274 -11.55 10.84 11.29
C VAL A 274 -12.03 12.30 11.33
N ASP A 275 -12.46 12.75 12.51
CA ASP A 275 -12.64 14.17 12.78
C ASP A 275 -11.27 14.79 13.05
N ALA A 276 -10.86 15.78 12.26
CA ALA A 276 -9.57 16.42 12.35
C ALA A 276 -9.26 17.00 13.74
N SER A 277 -10.29 17.42 14.48
CA SER A 277 -10.15 17.94 15.85
C SER A 277 -9.77 16.88 16.89
N LYS A 278 -9.96 15.58 16.55
CA LYS A 278 -9.65 14.43 17.42
C LYS A 278 -8.32 13.77 17.12
N VAL A 279 -7.63 14.24 16.08
CA VAL A 279 -6.34 13.66 15.67
C VAL A 279 -5.25 13.94 16.70
N ILE A 280 -4.51 12.91 17.04
CA ILE A 280 -3.41 12.95 18.01
C ILE A 280 -2.07 12.88 17.27
N SER A 281 -1.23 13.87 17.49
CA SER A 281 0.14 13.89 16.95
C SER A 281 1.13 13.16 17.86
N THR A 282 2.28 12.78 17.32
CA THR A 282 3.29 11.96 18.02
C THR A 282 4.17 12.70 19.02
N ASP A 283 4.14 14.03 19.01
CA ASP A 283 4.95 14.85 19.92
C ASP A 283 4.46 14.81 21.37
N LEU A 284 5.38 14.96 22.32
CA LEU A 284 5.07 15.07 23.75
C LEU A 284 4.35 16.39 24.04
N LYS A 285 3.20 16.34 24.73
CA LYS A 285 2.29 17.48 24.89
C LYS A 285 2.67 18.42 26.04
N GLY A 286 3.37 17.95 27.06
CA GLY A 286 3.74 18.77 28.20
C GLY A 286 4.68 18.10 29.17
N ALA A 287 5.41 18.89 29.94
CA ALA A 287 6.24 18.42 31.05
C ALA A 287 5.35 17.91 32.19
N GLY A 288 5.77 16.82 32.83
CA GLY A 288 5.05 16.20 33.94
C GLY A 288 3.94 15.21 33.52
N HIS A 289 3.64 15.08 32.24
CA HIS A 289 2.72 14.05 31.77
C HIS A 289 3.30 12.64 31.97
N ARG A 290 2.46 11.69 32.31
CA ARG A 290 2.86 10.28 32.43
C ARG A 290 2.98 9.66 31.04
N ILE A 291 3.97 8.79 30.87
CA ILE A 291 4.18 7.99 29.68
C ILE A 291 3.81 6.54 30.02
N TYR A 292 2.90 5.97 29.24
CA TYR A 292 2.47 4.58 29.39
C TYR A 292 3.00 3.77 28.19
N LEU A 293 3.61 2.61 28.48
CA LEU A 293 3.98 1.64 27.47
C LEU A 293 2.86 0.62 27.36
N VAL A 294 2.14 0.63 26.25
CA VAL A 294 1.19 -0.43 25.89
C VAL A 294 1.96 -1.44 25.04
N ARG A 295 2.13 -2.64 25.55
CA ARG A 295 2.95 -3.67 24.93
C ARG A 295 2.09 -4.80 24.38
N HIS A 296 2.28 -5.13 23.12
CA HIS A 296 1.79 -6.36 22.53
C HIS A 296 2.68 -7.55 22.96
N THR A 297 2.04 -8.67 23.29
CA THR A 297 2.72 -9.95 23.52
C THR A 297 2.27 -10.93 22.43
N PRO A 298 3.18 -11.44 21.59
CA PRO A 298 2.81 -12.41 20.56
C PRO A 298 2.16 -13.66 21.18
N LEU A 299 1.18 -14.24 20.47
CA LEU A 299 0.60 -15.51 20.83
C LEU A 299 1.65 -16.65 20.73
N GLU A 300 1.37 -17.83 21.29
CA GLU A 300 2.29 -18.99 21.24
C GLU A 300 2.70 -19.36 19.81
N ASN A 301 1.81 -19.20 18.85
CA ASN A 301 2.10 -19.40 17.42
C ASN A 301 2.80 -18.21 16.77
N ARG A 302 3.22 -17.21 17.55
CA ARG A 302 3.87 -15.95 17.14
C ARG A 302 3.01 -15.03 16.26
N MET A 303 1.73 -15.29 16.17
CA MET A 303 0.79 -14.41 15.51
C MET A 303 0.55 -13.12 16.32
N PRO A 304 0.23 -12.00 15.67
CA PRO A 304 -0.18 -10.80 16.40
C PRO A 304 -1.51 -11.06 17.12
N ASP A 305 -1.60 -10.54 18.34
CA ASP A 305 -2.84 -10.49 19.09
C ASP A 305 -3.63 -9.25 18.68
N THR A 306 -4.88 -9.42 18.33
CA THR A 306 -5.78 -8.32 17.94
C THR A 306 -6.52 -7.70 19.14
N CYS A 307 -6.45 -8.30 20.32
CA CYS A 307 -7.12 -7.80 21.54
C CYS A 307 -6.74 -6.36 21.89
N LEU A 308 -5.51 -5.93 21.54
CA LEU A 308 -5.06 -4.56 21.76
C LEU A 308 -5.98 -3.52 21.08
N LEU A 309 -6.53 -3.85 19.92
CA LEU A 309 -7.41 -2.94 19.17
C LEU A 309 -8.80 -2.80 19.82
N TYR A 310 -9.29 -3.86 20.47
CA TYR A 310 -10.57 -3.82 21.20
C TYR A 310 -10.46 -3.07 22.53
N THR A 311 -9.29 -3.10 23.17
CA THR A 311 -9.07 -2.43 24.46
C THR A 311 -8.77 -0.93 24.31
N SER A 312 -8.32 -0.49 23.14
CA SER A 312 -8.03 0.93 22.89
C SER A 312 -9.30 1.79 22.80
N ASP A 313 -10.46 1.18 22.53
CA ASP A 313 -11.76 1.88 22.60
C ASP A 313 -12.14 2.26 24.05
N ALA A 314 -11.68 1.46 25.04
CA ALA A 314 -11.84 1.78 26.47
C ALA A 314 -10.87 2.88 26.97
N ALA A 315 -9.80 3.16 26.23
CA ALA A 315 -8.86 4.23 26.58
C ALA A 315 -9.36 5.62 26.18
N ASP A 316 -10.34 5.72 25.28
CA ASP A 316 -10.96 7.00 24.86
C ASP A 316 -11.75 7.66 26.03
N ASP A 317 -12.27 6.86 26.97
CA ASP A 317 -12.93 7.37 28.17
C ASP A 317 -11.96 7.77 29.31
N SER A 318 -10.73 7.27 29.31
CA SER A 318 -9.73 7.56 30.37
C SER A 318 -8.78 8.71 30.03
N LEU A 319 -8.73 9.15 28.77
CA LEU A 319 -7.91 10.29 28.33
C LEU A 319 -8.62 11.64 28.40
N ARG A 320 -9.87 11.68 28.91
CA ARG A 320 -10.65 12.90 29.13
C ARG A 320 -10.50 13.47 30.53
N VAL A 321 -9.30 13.41 31.12
CA VAL A 321 -9.00 14.11 32.38
C VAL A 321 -7.96 15.18 32.16
#